data_5bc1ee755ea85297c3887312bbf3fd8a
#
_entry.id   5bc1ee755ea85297c3887312bbf3fd8a
#
_cell.length_a   1.000
_cell.length_b   1.000
_cell.length_c   1.000
_cell.angle_alpha   90.00
_cell.angle_beta   90.00
_cell.angle_gamma   90.00
#
_symmetry.space_group_name_H-M   'P 1'
#
loop_
_entity.id
_entity.type
_entity.pdbx_description
1 polymer ?
#
loop_
_entity_poly.entity_id
_entity_poly.type
_entity_poly.pdbx_seq_one_letter_code
_entity_poly.pdbx_strand_id
1 'polypeptide(L)'
;MRQSLSPRSLNKTMKKYEVVLASRNRGKLKELDRLLREELGELINLRSLDDIGFSEDIEENGKTFAENALIKASAVAARGVIALADDSGLCVDALDGAPGVLSARFAGTHGDDAANNRLLLERLAGKSDRRAAFLTVFACAFPDGREPVIATGRVEGEILEAPRGEGGFGYDPLFYYPPFGKTFAELSPAEKNSISHRGVAVRKFASLFAAKIKEIEYANE
;
A
#
# COMPACT_ATOMS: atom_id res chain seq x y z
N MET A 1 7.87 -29.30 -53.65
CA MET A 1 6.73 -28.99 -52.77
C MET A 1 7.28 -28.53 -51.41
N ARG A 2 7.28 -27.22 -51.15
CA ARG A 2 7.62 -26.68 -49.83
C ARG A 2 6.33 -26.44 -49.07
N GLN A 3 6.12 -27.20 -48.01
CA GLN A 3 4.99 -26.95 -47.07
C GLN A 3 5.28 -25.73 -46.27
N SER A 4 4.47 -24.69 -46.43
CA SER A 4 4.48 -23.49 -45.61
C SER A 4 3.89 -23.82 -44.25
N LEU A 5 4.70 -23.83 -43.21
CA LEU A 5 4.23 -23.87 -41.83
C LEU A 5 3.60 -22.52 -41.51
N SER A 6 2.30 -22.50 -41.37
CA SER A 6 1.52 -21.38 -40.87
C SER A 6 1.94 -21.05 -39.43
N PRO A 7 2.21 -19.79 -39.08
CA PRO A 7 2.44 -19.40 -37.70
C PRO A 7 1.11 -19.52 -36.94
N ARG A 8 0.95 -20.55 -36.10
CA ARG A 8 -0.11 -20.58 -35.08
C ARG A 8 0.14 -19.38 -34.17
N SER A 9 -0.66 -18.34 -34.34
CA SER A 9 -0.77 -17.23 -33.40
C SER A 9 -1.28 -17.79 -32.07
N LEU A 10 -0.36 -17.89 -31.12
CA LEU A 10 -0.69 -18.11 -29.72
C LEU A 10 -1.36 -16.84 -29.16
N ASN A 11 -2.64 -16.66 -29.43
CA ASN A 11 -3.49 -15.83 -28.59
C ASN A 11 -3.74 -16.60 -27.28
N LYS A 12 -2.72 -16.69 -26.42
CA LYS A 12 -2.91 -17.10 -25.03
C LYS A 12 -3.61 -15.91 -24.36
N THR A 13 -4.93 -15.95 -24.26
CA THR A 13 -5.71 -14.98 -23.48
C THR A 13 -5.11 -14.98 -22.07
N MET A 14 -4.46 -13.90 -21.68
CA MET A 14 -3.85 -13.82 -20.35
C MET A 14 -4.95 -14.00 -19.31
N LYS A 15 -4.78 -14.99 -18.43
CA LYS A 15 -5.72 -15.25 -17.34
C LYS A 15 -5.74 -14.04 -16.41
N LYS A 16 -6.92 -13.52 -16.15
CA LYS A 16 -7.14 -12.40 -15.25
C LYS A 16 -7.45 -12.92 -13.85
N TYR A 17 -6.77 -12.39 -12.85
CA TYR A 17 -6.93 -12.81 -11.46
C TYR A 17 -7.79 -11.81 -10.69
N GLU A 18 -8.85 -12.32 -10.05
CA GLU A 18 -9.66 -11.54 -9.12
C GLU A 18 -8.87 -11.30 -7.83
N VAL A 19 -8.63 -10.04 -7.48
CA VAL A 19 -7.90 -9.64 -6.28
C VAL A 19 -8.75 -8.68 -5.47
N VAL A 20 -9.03 -9.00 -4.21
CA VAL A 20 -9.83 -8.19 -3.31
C VAL A 20 -8.92 -7.28 -2.48
N LEU A 21 -9.15 -5.97 -2.53
CA LEU A 21 -8.46 -4.99 -1.68
C LEU A 21 -9.10 -4.98 -0.28
N ALA A 22 -8.38 -5.46 0.71
CA ALA A 22 -8.82 -5.56 2.11
C ALA A 22 -8.66 -4.22 2.85
N SER A 23 -9.39 -3.20 2.40
CA SER A 23 -9.38 -1.87 3.00
C SER A 23 -10.74 -1.19 2.84
N ARG A 24 -11.15 -0.39 3.84
CA ARG A 24 -12.33 0.50 3.80
C ARG A 24 -11.94 1.98 3.70
N ASN A 25 -10.66 2.30 3.76
CA ASN A 25 -10.18 3.67 3.60
C ASN A 25 -10.29 4.11 2.14
N ARG A 26 -11.28 4.97 1.85
CA ARG A 26 -11.60 5.43 0.48
C ARG A 26 -10.43 6.15 -0.19
N GLY A 27 -9.63 6.91 0.57
CA GLY A 27 -8.44 7.59 0.05
C GLY A 27 -7.39 6.59 -0.42
N LYS A 28 -7.07 5.61 0.41
CA LYS A 28 -6.15 4.52 0.07
C LYS A 28 -6.66 3.70 -1.12
N LEU A 29 -7.94 3.29 -1.10
CA LEU A 29 -8.52 2.48 -2.19
C LEU A 29 -8.38 3.16 -3.54
N LYS A 30 -8.68 4.45 -3.63
CA LYS A 30 -8.58 5.22 -4.89
C LYS A 30 -7.13 5.33 -5.38
N GLU A 31 -6.19 5.56 -4.46
CA GLU A 31 -4.76 5.64 -4.79
C GLU A 31 -4.22 4.28 -5.24
N LEU A 32 -4.53 3.21 -4.49
CA LEU A 32 -4.08 1.85 -4.77
C LEU A 32 -4.68 1.27 -6.05
N ASP A 33 -5.98 1.48 -6.31
CA ASP A 33 -6.62 1.01 -7.54
C ASP A 33 -5.91 1.58 -8.76
N ARG A 34 -5.59 2.88 -8.75
CA ARG A 34 -4.86 3.50 -9.83
C ARG A 34 -3.45 2.91 -9.99
N LEU A 35 -2.67 2.86 -8.91
CA LEU A 35 -1.29 2.35 -8.94
C LEU A 35 -1.21 0.89 -9.39
N LEU A 36 -2.11 0.05 -8.89
CA LEU A 36 -2.13 -1.37 -9.25
C LEU A 36 -2.55 -1.60 -10.70
N ARG A 37 -3.49 -0.79 -11.23
CA ARG A 37 -3.85 -0.84 -12.65
C ARG A 37 -2.72 -0.37 -13.56
N GLU A 38 -1.96 0.64 -13.16
CA GLU A 38 -0.80 1.13 -13.91
C GLU A 38 0.29 0.04 -14.01
N GLU A 39 0.55 -0.73 -12.93
CA GLU A 39 1.63 -1.71 -12.86
C GLU A 39 1.23 -3.12 -13.33
N LEU A 40 0.02 -3.56 -13.06
CA LEU A 40 -0.45 -4.92 -13.33
C LEU A 40 -1.45 -5.01 -14.51
N GLY A 41 -2.03 -3.90 -14.91
CA GLY A 41 -2.90 -3.80 -16.09
C GLY A 41 -3.99 -4.88 -16.12
N GLU A 42 -3.99 -5.67 -17.21
CA GLU A 42 -4.96 -6.73 -17.44
C GLU A 42 -4.71 -8.01 -16.62
N LEU A 43 -3.60 -8.13 -15.90
CA LEU A 43 -3.30 -9.31 -15.09
C LEU A 43 -4.28 -9.49 -13.95
N ILE A 44 -4.80 -8.39 -13.40
CA ILE A 44 -5.71 -8.40 -12.26
C ILE A 44 -7.04 -7.71 -12.54
N ASN A 45 -8.07 -8.18 -11.85
CA ASN A 45 -9.34 -7.48 -11.69
C ASN A 45 -9.50 -7.15 -10.20
N LEU A 46 -9.44 -5.85 -9.88
CA LEU A 46 -9.55 -5.40 -8.50
C LEU A 46 -11.00 -5.35 -8.06
N ARG A 47 -11.25 -5.87 -6.87
CA ARG A 47 -12.55 -5.85 -6.19
C ARG A 47 -12.42 -5.25 -4.80
N SER A 48 -13.49 -4.67 -4.32
CA SER A 48 -13.60 -4.16 -2.95
C SER A 48 -14.12 -5.23 -1.99
N LEU A 49 -14.09 -4.95 -0.69
CA LEU A 49 -14.75 -5.79 0.32
C LEU A 49 -16.27 -5.85 0.12
N ASP A 50 -16.87 -4.75 -0.33
CA ASP A 50 -18.30 -4.68 -0.60
C ASP A 50 -18.71 -5.59 -1.77
N ASP A 51 -17.86 -5.71 -2.80
CA ASP A 51 -18.11 -6.59 -3.96
C ASP A 51 -18.20 -8.07 -3.60
N ILE A 52 -17.64 -8.46 -2.46
CA ILE A 52 -17.68 -9.84 -1.95
C ILE A 52 -18.55 -9.99 -0.71
N GLY A 53 -19.27 -8.93 -0.29
CA GLY A 53 -20.13 -8.94 0.89
C GLY A 53 -19.37 -9.13 2.21
N PHE A 54 -18.09 -8.70 2.28
CA PHE A 54 -17.29 -8.79 3.49
C PHE A 54 -17.58 -7.59 4.40
N SER A 55 -18.32 -7.81 5.47
CA SER A 55 -18.76 -6.77 6.41
C SER A 55 -18.06 -6.81 7.76
N GLU A 56 -17.35 -7.87 8.08
CA GLU A 56 -16.70 -8.05 9.38
C GLU A 56 -15.58 -7.01 9.59
N ASP A 57 -15.45 -6.58 10.84
CA ASP A 57 -14.29 -5.81 11.25
C ASP A 57 -13.10 -6.72 11.50
N ILE A 58 -11.95 -6.31 10.97
CA ILE A 58 -10.69 -7.03 11.16
C ILE A 58 -9.89 -6.28 12.21
N GLU A 59 -9.66 -6.93 13.35
CA GLU A 59 -8.87 -6.37 14.43
C GLU A 59 -7.38 -6.35 14.04
N GLU A 60 -6.80 -5.15 13.94
CA GLU A 60 -5.38 -4.93 13.66
C GLU A 60 -4.61 -4.87 14.99
N ASN A 61 -4.25 -6.03 15.53
CA ASN A 61 -3.53 -6.19 16.80
C ASN A 61 -2.05 -6.56 16.63
N GLY A 62 -1.54 -6.51 15.40
CA GLY A 62 -0.13 -6.72 15.08
C GLY A 62 0.74 -5.58 15.59
N LYS A 63 2.00 -5.91 15.90
CA LYS A 63 3.01 -4.96 16.39
C LYS A 63 3.78 -4.29 15.26
N THR A 64 3.66 -4.81 14.04
CA THR A 64 4.34 -4.32 12.85
C THR A 64 3.35 -4.11 11.70
N PHE A 65 3.73 -3.26 10.74
CA PHE A 65 2.95 -3.09 9.51
C PHE A 65 2.77 -4.41 8.75
N ALA A 66 3.79 -5.26 8.74
CA ALA A 66 3.73 -6.56 8.06
C ALA A 66 2.69 -7.50 8.72
N GLU A 67 2.67 -7.56 10.05
CA GLU A 67 1.69 -8.35 10.79
C GLU A 67 0.26 -7.86 10.51
N ASN A 68 0.02 -6.54 10.60
CA ASN A 68 -1.32 -5.98 10.35
C ASN A 68 -1.77 -6.18 8.89
N ALA A 69 -0.89 -5.97 7.91
CA ALA A 69 -1.20 -6.23 6.51
C ALA A 69 -1.55 -7.71 6.29
N LEU A 70 -0.77 -8.63 6.89
CA LEU A 70 -1.01 -10.06 6.75
C LEU A 70 -2.30 -10.50 7.46
N ILE A 71 -2.60 -9.99 8.65
CA ILE A 71 -3.87 -10.24 9.37
C ILE A 71 -5.05 -9.87 8.46
N LYS A 72 -5.04 -8.67 7.89
CA LYS A 72 -6.11 -8.22 6.98
C LYS A 72 -6.24 -9.09 5.73
N ALA A 73 -5.12 -9.34 5.05
CA ALA A 73 -5.14 -10.14 3.84
C ALA A 73 -5.62 -11.58 4.11
N SER A 74 -5.14 -12.21 5.19
CA SER A 74 -5.51 -13.59 5.55
C SER A 74 -6.99 -13.70 5.92
N ALA A 75 -7.54 -12.74 6.67
CA ALA A 75 -8.96 -12.72 7.03
C ALA A 75 -9.88 -12.69 5.80
N VAL A 76 -9.50 -11.91 4.78
CA VAL A 76 -10.26 -11.81 3.53
C VAL A 76 -10.02 -13.04 2.64
N ALA A 77 -8.78 -13.55 2.57
CA ALA A 77 -8.44 -14.74 1.77
C ALA A 77 -9.17 -16.01 2.26
N ALA A 78 -9.52 -16.08 3.54
CA ALA A 78 -10.35 -17.16 4.09
C ALA A 78 -11.75 -17.26 3.44
N ARG A 79 -12.19 -16.23 2.70
CA ARG A 79 -13.42 -16.26 1.87
C ARG A 79 -13.23 -16.94 0.50
N GLY A 80 -12.09 -17.54 0.25
CA GLY A 80 -11.81 -18.24 -1.02
C GLY A 80 -11.32 -17.33 -2.14
N VAL A 81 -10.79 -16.14 -1.84
CA VAL A 81 -10.33 -15.14 -2.79
C VAL A 81 -8.85 -14.83 -2.61
N ILE A 82 -8.18 -14.32 -3.64
CA ILE A 82 -6.87 -13.68 -3.48
C ILE A 82 -7.12 -12.32 -2.83
N ALA A 83 -6.48 -12.05 -1.71
CA ALA A 83 -6.69 -10.83 -0.96
C ALA A 83 -5.40 -10.04 -0.82
N LEU A 84 -5.45 -8.74 -1.11
CA LEU A 84 -4.36 -7.79 -0.96
C LEU A 84 -4.72 -6.80 0.13
N ALA A 85 -3.85 -6.62 1.11
CA ALA A 85 -3.96 -5.59 2.14
C ALA A 85 -2.70 -4.75 2.20
N ASP A 86 -2.83 -3.51 2.63
CA ASP A 86 -1.70 -2.69 3.03
C ASP A 86 -1.83 -2.28 4.51
N ASP A 87 -0.70 -2.16 5.18
CA ASP A 87 -0.61 -1.34 6.38
C ASP A 87 0.54 -0.34 6.23
N SER A 88 0.31 0.89 6.69
CA SER A 88 1.23 2.00 6.42
C SER A 88 1.13 3.08 7.47
N GLY A 89 2.24 3.75 7.69
CA GLY A 89 2.30 4.85 8.64
C GLY A 89 3.57 5.65 8.56
N LEU A 90 3.60 6.69 9.37
CA LEU A 90 4.75 7.57 9.58
C LEU A 90 5.58 7.03 10.75
N CYS A 91 6.89 6.98 10.57
CA CYS A 91 7.85 6.70 11.62
C CYS A 91 8.78 7.89 11.77
N VAL A 92 8.94 8.43 12.98
CA VAL A 92 9.77 9.60 13.27
C VAL A 92 10.90 9.20 14.20
N ASP A 93 12.14 9.45 13.78
CA ASP A 93 13.34 8.99 14.49
C ASP A 93 13.40 9.54 15.93
N ALA A 94 13.15 10.84 16.10
CA ALA A 94 13.15 11.49 17.41
C ALA A 94 12.02 11.04 18.37
N LEU A 95 11.08 10.21 17.89
CA LEU A 95 9.98 9.64 18.65
C LEU A 95 10.06 8.10 18.70
N ASP A 96 11.26 7.53 18.56
CA ASP A 96 11.50 6.07 18.58
C ASP A 96 10.60 5.31 17.60
N GLY A 97 10.35 5.91 16.42
CA GLY A 97 9.51 5.35 15.37
C GLY A 97 8.00 5.62 15.53
N ALA A 98 7.58 6.29 16.60
CA ALA A 98 6.17 6.72 16.69
C ALA A 98 5.85 7.77 15.62
N PRO A 99 4.58 7.85 15.16
CA PRO A 99 3.41 7.05 15.53
C PRO A 99 3.39 5.59 15.07
N GLY A 100 4.17 5.20 14.04
CA GLY A 100 4.27 3.82 13.58
C GLY A 100 2.91 3.22 13.20
N VAL A 101 2.59 2.02 13.66
CA VAL A 101 1.31 1.33 13.40
C VAL A 101 0.08 2.08 13.97
N LEU A 102 0.30 3.07 14.84
CA LEU A 102 -0.76 3.91 15.38
C LEU A 102 -1.04 5.15 14.54
N SER A 103 -0.43 5.30 13.36
CA SER A 103 -0.48 6.53 12.55
C SER A 103 -1.90 7.05 12.32
N ALA A 104 -2.85 6.19 12.03
CA ALA A 104 -4.23 6.61 11.76
C ALA A 104 -5.02 7.02 13.02
N ARG A 105 -4.53 6.68 14.21
CA ARG A 105 -5.18 6.93 15.51
C ARG A 105 -4.22 7.45 16.58
N PHE A 106 -3.19 8.17 16.17
CA PHE A 106 -2.12 8.64 17.06
C PHE A 106 -2.65 9.53 18.20
N ALA A 107 -3.65 10.38 17.90
CA ALA A 107 -4.35 11.20 18.88
C ALA A 107 -5.58 10.50 19.53
N GLY A 108 -5.73 9.19 19.31
CA GLY A 108 -6.81 8.37 19.89
C GLY A 108 -7.97 8.09 18.92
N THR A 109 -8.42 9.06 18.16
CA THR A 109 -9.54 8.88 17.21
C THR A 109 -9.02 8.50 15.83
N HIS A 110 -9.55 7.40 15.27
CA HIS A 110 -9.16 6.92 13.94
C HIS A 110 -9.57 7.92 12.85
N GLY A 111 -8.60 8.35 12.02
CA GLY A 111 -8.85 9.21 10.87
C GLY A 111 -8.98 10.70 11.21
N ASP A 112 -8.74 11.12 12.45
CA ASP A 112 -8.64 12.54 12.79
C ASP A 112 -7.24 13.08 12.45
N ASP A 113 -7.02 13.36 11.17
CA ASP A 113 -5.74 13.83 10.65
C ASP A 113 -5.31 15.15 11.32
N ALA A 114 -6.24 16.04 11.63
CA ALA A 114 -5.94 17.32 12.27
C ALA A 114 -5.42 17.12 13.70
N ALA A 115 -6.05 16.26 14.50
CA ALA A 115 -5.58 15.95 15.84
C ALA A 115 -4.25 15.19 15.81
N ASN A 116 -4.08 14.24 14.88
CA ASN A 116 -2.84 13.49 14.71
C ASN A 116 -1.66 14.40 14.37
N ASN A 117 -1.85 15.35 13.45
CA ASN A 117 -0.84 16.34 13.08
C ASN A 117 -0.48 17.28 14.24
N ARG A 118 -1.47 17.78 14.99
CA ARG A 118 -1.23 18.60 16.19
C ARG A 118 -0.39 17.85 17.21
N LEU A 119 -0.80 16.63 17.56
CA LEU A 119 -0.06 15.81 18.53
C LEU A 119 1.37 15.52 18.06
N LEU A 120 1.57 15.27 16.76
CA LEU A 120 2.90 15.07 16.21
C LEU A 120 3.80 16.28 16.43
N LEU A 121 3.30 17.48 16.14
CA LEU A 121 4.04 18.74 16.34
C LEU A 121 4.32 18.99 17.82
N GLU A 122 3.36 18.74 18.71
CA GLU A 122 3.55 18.86 20.16
C GLU A 122 4.66 17.92 20.67
N ARG A 123 4.68 16.67 20.20
CA ARG A 123 5.71 15.69 20.58
C ARG A 123 7.10 16.02 20.03
N LEU A 124 7.16 16.77 18.94
CA LEU A 124 8.40 17.21 18.32
C LEU A 124 8.84 18.62 18.77
N ALA A 125 8.08 19.28 19.64
CA ALA A 125 8.46 20.59 20.17
C ALA A 125 9.82 20.53 20.86
N GLY A 126 10.75 21.42 20.48
CA GLY A 126 12.11 21.49 21.02
C GLY A 126 13.07 20.39 20.55
N LYS A 127 12.63 19.48 19.68
CA LYS A 127 13.51 18.46 19.08
C LYS A 127 14.10 18.97 17.76
N SER A 128 15.42 18.89 17.63
CA SER A 128 16.16 19.28 16.42
C SER A 128 16.16 18.18 15.35
N ASP A 129 16.11 16.90 15.74
CA ASP A 129 15.99 15.80 14.80
C ASP A 129 14.55 15.70 14.32
N ARG A 130 14.35 15.96 13.02
CA ARG A 130 13.04 15.96 12.37
C ARG A 130 12.91 14.85 11.34
N ARG A 131 13.93 13.96 11.25
CA ARG A 131 13.94 12.86 10.28
C ARG A 131 12.76 11.93 10.51
N ALA A 132 12.15 11.54 9.40
CA ALA A 132 11.00 10.67 9.38
C ALA A 132 10.98 9.82 8.12
N ALA A 133 10.23 8.75 8.15
CA ALA A 133 9.95 7.96 6.97
C ALA A 133 8.48 7.55 6.93
N PHE A 134 7.89 7.61 5.76
CA PHE A 134 6.67 6.83 5.50
C PHE A 134 7.04 5.41 5.10
N LEU A 135 6.37 4.45 5.72
CA LEU A 135 6.47 3.04 5.40
C LEU A 135 5.10 2.50 4.96
N THR A 136 5.13 1.52 4.08
CA THR A 136 3.97 0.65 3.80
C THR A 136 4.44 -0.77 3.57
N VAL A 137 3.63 -1.72 3.99
CA VAL A 137 3.78 -3.13 3.67
C VAL A 137 2.51 -3.60 2.99
N PHE A 138 2.67 -4.19 1.82
CA PHE A 138 1.64 -4.97 1.15
C PHE A 138 1.78 -6.42 1.54
N ALA A 139 0.67 -7.06 1.85
CA ALA A 139 0.56 -8.50 2.00
C ALA A 139 -0.54 -9.02 1.07
N CYS A 140 -0.20 -9.98 0.21
CA CYS A 140 -1.16 -10.67 -0.62
C CYS A 140 -1.25 -12.12 -0.17
N ALA A 141 -2.42 -12.49 0.35
CA ALA A 141 -2.72 -13.85 0.79
C ALA A 141 -3.55 -14.60 -0.26
N PHE A 142 -3.32 -15.90 -0.34
CA PHE A 142 -3.99 -16.79 -1.27
C PHE A 142 -4.95 -17.73 -0.52
N PRO A 143 -6.09 -18.11 -1.14
CA PRO A 143 -7.12 -18.91 -0.47
C PRO A 143 -6.70 -20.35 -0.12
N ASP A 144 -5.65 -20.85 -0.76
CA ASP A 144 -5.14 -22.21 -0.55
C ASP A 144 -4.01 -22.29 0.51
N GLY A 145 -3.73 -21.18 1.21
CA GLY A 145 -2.76 -21.15 2.31
C GLY A 145 -1.29 -21.17 1.87
N ARG A 146 -1.00 -20.99 0.57
CA ARG A 146 0.38 -20.87 0.11
C ARG A 146 1.05 -19.60 0.66
N GLU A 147 2.38 -19.55 0.60
CA GLU A 147 3.18 -18.43 1.05
C GLU A 147 2.68 -17.09 0.47
N PRO A 148 2.40 -16.09 1.32
CA PRO A 148 1.94 -14.78 0.89
C PRO A 148 3.04 -14.02 0.15
N VAL A 149 2.64 -13.12 -0.73
CA VAL A 149 3.55 -12.14 -1.33
C VAL A 149 3.61 -10.90 -0.43
N ILE A 150 4.81 -10.57 0.04
CA ILE A 150 5.03 -9.38 0.89
C ILE A 150 5.91 -8.39 0.13
N ALA A 151 5.50 -7.13 0.10
CA ALA A 151 6.27 -6.05 -0.50
C ALA A 151 6.29 -4.82 0.40
N THR A 152 7.47 -4.23 0.58
CA THR A 152 7.66 -3.05 1.44
C THR A 152 8.14 -1.86 0.61
N GLY A 153 7.54 -0.71 0.88
CA GLY A 153 8.00 0.58 0.38
C GLY A 153 8.32 1.54 1.54
N ARG A 154 9.37 2.31 1.35
CA ARG A 154 9.84 3.33 2.30
C ARG A 154 10.24 4.58 1.53
N VAL A 155 9.92 5.73 2.08
CA VAL A 155 10.43 7.03 1.63
C VAL A 155 10.86 7.83 2.84
N GLU A 156 12.05 8.40 2.76
CA GLU A 156 12.62 9.22 3.82
C GLU A 156 12.35 10.70 3.56
N GLY A 157 12.18 11.47 4.63
CA GLY A 157 11.93 12.88 4.61
C GLY A 157 12.06 13.49 6.00
N GLU A 158 11.49 14.66 6.18
CA GLU A 158 11.55 15.41 7.42
C GLU A 158 10.17 15.97 7.80
N ILE A 159 9.91 16.10 9.09
CA ILE A 159 8.68 16.74 9.59
C ILE A 159 8.92 18.25 9.75
N LEU A 160 8.14 19.05 9.05
CA LEU A 160 8.16 20.51 9.20
C LEU A 160 7.60 20.94 10.56
N GLU A 161 7.90 22.19 10.95
CA GLU A 161 7.34 22.81 12.16
C GLU A 161 5.91 23.32 11.98
N ALA A 162 5.48 23.51 10.73
CA ALA A 162 4.14 23.93 10.37
C ALA A 162 3.69 23.24 9.06
N PRO A 163 2.39 23.00 8.88
CA PRO A 163 1.87 22.37 7.67
C PRO A 163 2.03 23.27 6.44
N ARG A 164 2.32 22.68 5.27
CA ARG A 164 2.34 23.30 3.96
C ARG A 164 1.59 22.45 2.95
N GLY A 165 0.85 23.10 2.05
CA GLY A 165 0.03 22.47 1.03
C GLY A 165 -1.33 22.01 1.56
N GLU A 166 -2.25 21.75 0.63
CA GLU A 166 -3.65 21.40 0.93
C GLU A 166 -4.04 20.02 0.36
N GLY A 167 -3.13 19.37 -0.39
CA GLY A 167 -3.37 18.07 -1.00
C GLY A 167 -3.12 16.90 -0.06
N GLY A 168 -3.48 15.70 -0.54
CA GLY A 168 -3.21 14.46 0.16
C GLY A 168 -4.09 14.20 1.38
N PHE A 169 -3.56 13.50 2.38
CA PHE A 169 -4.23 13.12 3.62
C PHE A 169 -3.20 12.75 4.71
N GLY A 170 -3.65 12.60 5.94
CA GLY A 170 -2.81 12.22 7.06
C GLY A 170 -1.74 13.27 7.35
N TYR A 171 -0.49 12.83 7.39
CA TYR A 171 0.67 13.66 7.69
C TYR A 171 1.31 14.33 6.46
N ASP A 172 0.71 14.22 5.28
CA ASP A 172 1.23 14.78 4.02
C ASP A 172 1.61 16.28 4.13
N PRO A 173 0.84 17.16 4.82
CA PRO A 173 1.19 18.57 4.95
C PRO A 173 2.43 18.85 5.80
N LEU A 174 2.82 17.89 6.64
CA LEU A 174 4.01 18.01 7.51
C LEU A 174 5.22 17.26 6.96
N PHE A 175 5.02 16.27 6.10
CA PHE A 175 6.09 15.43 5.56
C PHE A 175 6.76 16.11 4.37
N TYR A 176 7.93 16.68 4.61
CA TYR A 176 8.76 17.35 3.61
C TYR A 176 9.70 16.35 2.94
N TYR A 177 9.76 16.42 1.61
CA TYR A 177 10.64 15.61 0.78
C TYR A 177 11.76 16.48 0.21
N PRO A 178 12.97 16.46 0.79
CA PRO A 178 14.07 17.37 0.42
C PRO A 178 14.43 17.35 -1.07
N PRO A 179 14.47 16.19 -1.78
CA PRO A 179 14.83 16.20 -3.18
C PRO A 179 13.92 17.03 -4.09
N PHE A 180 12.65 17.25 -3.69
CA PHE A 180 11.70 18.06 -4.45
C PHE A 180 11.47 19.44 -3.83
N GLY A 181 11.97 19.71 -2.62
CA GLY A 181 11.76 20.97 -1.91
C GLY A 181 10.28 21.21 -1.51
N LYS A 182 9.47 20.15 -1.47
CA LYS A 182 8.03 20.19 -1.26
C LYS A 182 7.59 19.23 -0.16
N THR A 183 6.46 19.52 0.48
CA THR A 183 5.74 18.51 1.27
C THR A 183 4.96 17.56 0.35
N PHE A 184 4.53 16.42 0.87
CA PHE A 184 3.66 15.51 0.12
C PHE A 184 2.33 16.14 -0.25
N ALA A 185 1.84 17.09 0.54
CA ALA A 185 0.62 17.85 0.24
C ALA A 185 0.78 18.89 -0.88
N GLU A 186 2.02 19.27 -1.21
CA GLU A 186 2.34 20.20 -2.30
C GLU A 186 2.64 19.47 -3.63
N LEU A 187 2.75 18.14 -3.60
CA LEU A 187 3.01 17.34 -4.79
C LEU A 187 1.74 17.10 -5.60
N SER A 188 1.88 17.10 -6.91
CA SER A 188 0.85 16.53 -7.78
C SER A 188 0.70 15.02 -7.52
N PRO A 189 -0.45 14.42 -7.82
CA PRO A 189 -0.64 12.98 -7.68
C PRO A 189 0.40 12.16 -8.44
N ALA A 190 0.86 12.61 -9.62
CA ALA A 190 1.87 11.93 -10.41
C ALA A 190 3.26 12.00 -9.74
N GLU A 191 3.68 13.20 -9.29
CA GLU A 191 4.93 13.38 -8.53
C GLU A 191 4.93 12.49 -7.28
N LYS A 192 3.85 12.54 -6.48
CA LYS A 192 3.74 11.73 -5.24
C LYS A 192 3.85 10.24 -5.53
N ASN A 193 3.16 9.74 -6.55
CA ASN A 193 3.20 8.31 -6.89
C ASN A 193 4.57 7.82 -7.32
N SER A 194 5.34 8.67 -8.02
CA SER A 194 6.68 8.28 -8.48
C SER A 194 7.64 7.98 -7.32
N ILE A 195 7.47 8.65 -6.18
CA ILE A 195 8.40 8.61 -5.05
C ILE A 195 7.82 8.02 -3.76
N SER A 196 6.49 8.00 -3.60
CA SER A 196 5.87 7.63 -2.31
C SER A 196 6.16 6.19 -1.90
N HIS A 197 6.07 5.94 -0.60
CA HIS A 197 6.14 4.60 -0.01
C HIS A 197 5.19 3.61 -0.72
N ARG A 198 3.94 4.03 -1.03
CA ARG A 198 2.97 3.19 -1.75
C ARG A 198 3.39 2.94 -3.20
N GLY A 199 3.85 3.97 -3.91
CA GLY A 199 4.35 3.81 -5.28
C GLY A 199 5.54 2.84 -5.34
N VAL A 200 6.48 2.94 -4.40
CA VAL A 200 7.61 1.99 -4.29
C VAL A 200 7.12 0.58 -4.01
N ALA A 201 6.20 0.42 -3.03
CA ALA A 201 5.70 -0.89 -2.63
C ALA A 201 4.87 -1.56 -3.74
N VAL A 202 4.03 -0.81 -4.44
CA VAL A 202 3.21 -1.34 -5.56
C VAL A 202 4.09 -1.87 -6.69
N ARG A 203 5.14 -1.14 -7.09
CA ARG A 203 6.08 -1.62 -8.13
C ARG A 203 6.78 -2.92 -7.72
N LYS A 204 7.22 -3.02 -6.46
CA LYS A 204 7.80 -4.27 -5.93
C LYS A 204 6.76 -5.38 -5.88
N PHE A 205 5.57 -5.07 -5.39
CA PHE A 205 4.47 -6.03 -5.31
C PHE A 205 4.10 -6.57 -6.69
N ALA A 206 3.96 -5.72 -7.68
CA ALA A 206 3.61 -6.11 -9.05
C ALA A 206 4.59 -7.13 -9.63
N SER A 207 5.90 -6.90 -9.44
CA SER A 207 6.93 -7.84 -9.90
C SER A 207 6.85 -9.18 -9.17
N LEU A 208 6.70 -9.17 -7.84
CA LEU A 208 6.62 -10.38 -7.03
C LEU A 208 5.33 -11.15 -7.29
N PHE A 209 4.21 -10.45 -7.42
CA PHE A 209 2.91 -11.06 -7.73
C PHE A 209 2.90 -11.73 -9.09
N ALA A 210 3.41 -11.05 -10.13
CA ALA A 210 3.52 -11.63 -11.47
C ALA A 210 4.41 -12.88 -11.49
N ALA A 211 5.52 -12.89 -10.74
CA ALA A 211 6.36 -14.07 -10.59
C ALA A 211 5.62 -15.21 -9.89
N LYS A 212 4.91 -14.90 -8.79
CA LYS A 212 4.12 -15.89 -8.04
C LYS A 212 3.00 -16.51 -8.86
N ILE A 213 2.32 -15.72 -9.67
CA ILE A 213 1.28 -16.21 -10.58
C ILE A 213 1.85 -17.17 -11.60
N LYS A 214 3.02 -16.89 -12.18
CA LYS A 214 3.69 -17.85 -13.10
C LYS A 214 4.04 -19.17 -12.42
N GLU A 215 4.56 -19.14 -11.19
CA GLU A 215 4.82 -20.35 -10.42
C GLU A 215 3.55 -21.19 -10.25
N ILE A 216 2.41 -20.54 -9.95
CA ILE A 216 1.11 -21.19 -9.78
C ILE A 216 0.63 -21.82 -11.10
N GLU A 217 0.79 -21.13 -12.21
CA GLU A 217 0.40 -21.64 -13.53
C GLU A 217 1.22 -22.88 -13.92
N TYR A 218 2.55 -22.83 -13.74
CA TYR A 218 3.43 -23.98 -14.03
C TYR A 218 3.18 -25.19 -13.13
N ALA A 219 2.78 -24.98 -11.88
CA ALA A 219 2.47 -26.08 -10.97
C ALA A 219 1.15 -26.80 -11.30
N ASN A 220 0.30 -26.20 -12.12
CA ASN A 220 -1.00 -26.72 -12.54
C ASN A 220 -1.01 -27.29 -13.97
N GLU A 221 0.11 -27.21 -14.71
CA GLU A 221 0.36 -27.86 -16.00
C GLU A 221 0.97 -29.26 -15.83
#